data_9775994642e0b733033f7e83ec720eea
#
_entry.id   9775994642e0b733033f7e83ec720eea
#
_cell.length_a   1.000
_cell.length_b   1.000
_cell.length_c   1.000
_cell.angle_alpha   90.00
_cell.angle_beta   90.00
_cell.angle_gamma   90.00
#
_symmetry.space_group_name_H-M   'P 1'
#
loop_
_entity.id
_entity.type
_entity.pdbx_description
1 polymer ?
#
loop_
_entity_poly.entity_id
_entity_poly.type
_entity_poly.pdbx_seq_one_letter_code
_entity_poly.pdbx_strand_id
1 'polypeptide(L)'
;MTSADPYYRPALARIHHEGFGFHADACAPGILALLDDVRRRDGLVVEVGCGTGLLTRHLTDAGLRVLATDASPAMLDLARSYAPDALEFGVLVLPDDPVPECDAVVSTGHALSYVPDRATLEAALVACARALRPGGVLALDLEDLTTRDAQMARPPTPWLGDDWALITERASDAPDHFARLMTTFMRRPDGAYERGFERHDNVLIDVEGVVRPLLEAEGLTVEVGLSFGDETNMEGLMVVVARRQRRS
;
A
#
# COMPACT_ATOMS: atom_id res chain seq x y z
N MET A 1 -21.00 -16.91 -3.54
CA MET A 1 -20.08 -15.88 -3.08
C MET A 1 -19.90 -14.94 -4.26
N THR A 2 -20.50 -13.77 -4.23
CA THR A 2 -20.24 -12.69 -5.20
C THR A 2 -18.83 -12.20 -4.90
N SER A 3 -17.91 -12.30 -5.87
CA SER A 3 -16.62 -11.63 -5.78
C SER A 3 -16.91 -10.15 -5.50
N ALA A 4 -16.41 -9.63 -4.38
CA ALA A 4 -16.48 -8.20 -4.13
C ALA A 4 -15.89 -7.49 -5.36
N ASP A 5 -16.57 -6.45 -5.85
CA ASP A 5 -16.02 -5.62 -6.93
C ASP A 5 -14.63 -5.16 -6.50
N PRO A 6 -13.60 -5.38 -7.31
CA PRO A 6 -12.23 -5.02 -6.92
C PRO A 6 -12.14 -3.51 -6.70
N TYR A 7 -11.44 -3.10 -5.65
CA TYR A 7 -11.08 -1.70 -5.45
C TYR A 7 -10.26 -1.18 -6.64
N TYR A 8 -10.31 0.12 -6.87
CA TYR A 8 -9.61 0.79 -7.97
C TYR A 8 -9.97 0.24 -9.36
N ARG A 9 -11.23 0.40 -9.75
CA ARG A 9 -11.65 0.17 -11.14
C ARG A 9 -10.94 1.14 -12.09
N PRO A 10 -10.95 0.91 -13.42
CA PRO A 10 -10.07 1.62 -14.37
C PRO A 10 -10.06 3.14 -14.25
N ALA A 11 -11.22 3.79 -14.03
CA ALA A 11 -11.28 5.25 -13.88
C ALA A 11 -10.52 5.75 -12.65
N LEU A 12 -10.75 5.11 -11.48
CA LEU A 12 -10.08 5.51 -10.24
C LEU A 12 -8.60 5.11 -10.25
N ALA A 13 -8.24 3.97 -10.87
CA ALA A 13 -6.84 3.58 -11.04
C ALA A 13 -6.07 4.61 -11.87
N ARG A 14 -6.66 5.13 -12.97
CA ARG A 14 -6.07 6.21 -13.76
C ARG A 14 -5.92 7.50 -12.93
N ILE A 15 -6.97 7.93 -12.23
CA ILE A 15 -6.92 9.11 -11.35
C ILE A 15 -5.82 8.95 -10.29
N HIS A 16 -5.72 7.77 -9.69
CA HIS A 16 -4.67 7.48 -8.71
C HIS A 16 -3.28 7.64 -9.33
N HIS A 17 -3.06 7.09 -10.51
CA HIS A 17 -1.78 7.19 -11.20
C HIS A 17 -1.38 8.64 -11.48
N GLU A 18 -2.32 9.45 -11.97
CA GLU A 18 -2.05 10.83 -12.38
C GLU A 18 -1.97 11.81 -11.20
N GLY A 19 -2.72 11.57 -10.11
CA GLY A 19 -2.90 12.53 -9.03
C GLY A 19 -2.24 12.21 -7.71
N PHE A 20 -1.76 10.97 -7.50
CA PHE A 20 -1.35 10.51 -6.16
C PHE A 20 0.08 9.94 -6.09
N GLY A 21 0.94 10.24 -7.07
CA GLY A 21 2.35 9.83 -7.08
C GLY A 21 3.20 10.41 -5.95
N PHE A 22 2.79 11.55 -5.40
CA PHE A 22 3.55 12.30 -4.39
C PHE A 22 3.93 11.48 -3.15
N HIS A 23 3.11 10.51 -2.76
CA HIS A 23 3.40 9.66 -1.60
C HIS A 23 4.54 8.67 -1.91
N ALA A 24 4.48 8.00 -3.04
CA ALA A 24 5.55 7.10 -3.49
C ALA A 24 6.87 7.85 -3.66
N ASP A 25 6.84 9.04 -4.29
CA ASP A 25 8.03 9.89 -4.47
C ASP A 25 8.64 10.30 -3.12
N ALA A 26 7.82 10.65 -2.13
CA ALA A 26 8.28 11.02 -0.80
C ALA A 26 8.89 9.84 -0.04
N CYS A 27 8.27 8.66 -0.07
CA CYS A 27 8.71 7.48 0.67
C CYS A 27 9.92 6.78 0.03
N ALA A 28 10.10 6.88 -1.29
CA ALA A 28 11.12 6.13 -2.01
C ALA A 28 12.55 6.29 -1.46
N PRO A 29 13.07 7.49 -1.14
CA PRO A 29 14.43 7.63 -0.60
C PRO A 29 14.65 6.85 0.70
N GLY A 30 13.70 6.94 1.64
CA GLY A 30 13.77 6.22 2.92
C GLY A 30 13.72 4.70 2.72
N ILE A 31 12.80 4.22 1.88
CA ILE A 31 12.69 2.79 1.55
C ILE A 31 13.95 2.28 0.86
N LEU A 32 14.51 3.01 -0.10
CA LEU A 32 15.75 2.63 -0.78
C LEU A 32 16.94 2.51 0.20
N ALA A 33 17.01 3.42 1.18
CA ALA A 33 18.04 3.32 2.22
C ALA A 33 17.86 2.07 3.11
N LEU A 34 16.63 1.71 3.46
CA LEU A 34 16.32 0.48 4.21
C LEU A 34 16.69 -0.79 3.42
N LEU A 35 16.59 -0.76 2.09
CA LEU A 35 16.80 -1.89 1.20
C LEU A 35 18.23 -1.98 0.63
N ASP A 36 19.17 -1.12 1.04
CA ASP A 36 20.54 -1.10 0.48
C ASP A 36 21.26 -2.45 0.63
N ASP A 37 21.13 -3.12 1.76
CA ASP A 37 21.67 -4.48 1.96
C ASP A 37 21.02 -5.52 1.05
N VAL A 38 19.70 -5.42 0.81
CA VAL A 38 18.96 -6.30 -0.09
C VAL A 38 19.46 -6.12 -1.51
N ARG A 39 19.62 -4.87 -1.95
CA ARG A 39 20.15 -4.52 -3.27
C ARG A 39 21.55 -5.07 -3.48
N ARG A 40 22.48 -4.88 -2.51
CA ARG A 40 23.88 -5.34 -2.62
C ARG A 40 24.03 -6.86 -2.77
N ARG A 41 23.08 -7.64 -2.28
CA ARG A 41 23.08 -9.10 -2.39
C ARG A 41 22.18 -9.65 -3.49
N ASP A 42 21.69 -8.79 -4.40
CA ASP A 42 20.74 -9.13 -5.47
C ASP A 42 19.47 -9.83 -4.96
N GLY A 43 18.99 -9.38 -3.79
CA GLY A 43 17.85 -9.97 -3.09
C GLY A 43 16.52 -9.65 -3.78
N LEU A 44 15.53 -10.51 -3.55
CA LEU A 44 14.18 -10.33 -4.06
C LEU A 44 13.35 -9.42 -3.14
N VAL A 45 12.73 -8.40 -3.71
CA VAL A 45 11.72 -7.56 -3.08
C VAL A 45 10.34 -7.99 -3.57
N VAL A 46 9.42 -8.26 -2.66
CA VAL A 46 7.98 -8.39 -2.96
C VAL A 46 7.31 -7.09 -2.55
N GLU A 47 6.76 -6.38 -3.52
CA GLU A 47 5.95 -5.19 -3.26
C GLU A 47 4.47 -5.61 -3.22
N VAL A 48 3.83 -5.40 -2.07
CA VAL A 48 2.43 -5.76 -1.81
C VAL A 48 1.57 -4.50 -1.93
N GLY A 49 0.57 -4.52 -2.82
CA GLY A 49 -0.22 -3.35 -3.13
C GLY A 49 0.57 -2.31 -3.93
N CYS A 50 1.25 -2.74 -5.01
CA CYS A 50 2.09 -1.87 -5.84
C CYS A 50 1.30 -0.77 -6.57
N GLY A 51 -0.03 -0.88 -6.60
CA GLY A 51 -0.89 0.04 -7.30
C GLY A 51 -0.51 0.15 -8.78
N THR A 52 -0.34 1.35 -9.27
CA THR A 52 0.05 1.63 -10.65
C THR A 52 1.56 1.62 -10.89
N GLY A 53 2.34 1.07 -9.94
CA GLY A 53 3.79 0.89 -10.08
C GLY A 53 4.62 2.13 -9.75
N LEU A 54 4.05 3.11 -9.04
CA LEU A 54 4.75 4.37 -8.72
C LEU A 54 6.01 4.13 -7.88
N LEU A 55 5.90 3.38 -6.78
CA LEU A 55 7.06 3.00 -5.99
C LEU A 55 7.89 1.90 -6.69
N THR A 56 7.24 0.94 -7.37
CA THR A 56 7.92 -0.11 -8.16
C THR A 56 8.99 0.50 -9.06
N ARG A 57 8.65 1.60 -9.75
CA ARG A 57 9.57 2.31 -10.64
C ARG A 57 10.82 2.81 -9.92
N HIS A 58 10.65 3.47 -8.77
CA HIS A 58 11.79 3.93 -7.97
C HIS A 58 12.70 2.78 -7.53
N LEU A 59 12.10 1.64 -7.15
CA LEU A 59 12.85 0.46 -6.71
C LEU A 59 13.65 -0.16 -7.86
N THR A 60 13.03 -0.31 -9.04
CA THR A 60 13.70 -0.89 -10.22
C THR A 60 14.75 0.03 -10.80
N ASP A 61 14.49 1.35 -10.87
CA ASP A 61 15.48 2.35 -11.31
C ASP A 61 16.74 2.37 -10.40
N ALA A 62 16.57 2.01 -9.12
CA ALA A 62 17.68 1.82 -8.18
C ALA A 62 18.38 0.46 -8.30
N GLY A 63 17.94 -0.42 -9.19
CA GLY A 63 18.55 -1.74 -9.45
C GLY A 63 18.08 -2.84 -8.50
N LEU A 64 16.92 -2.69 -7.83
CA LEU A 64 16.30 -3.76 -7.04
C LEU A 64 15.52 -4.72 -7.94
N ARG A 65 15.50 -5.99 -7.57
CA ARG A 65 14.70 -7.04 -8.21
C ARG A 65 13.33 -7.07 -7.54
N VAL A 66 12.29 -6.59 -8.24
CA VAL A 66 10.97 -6.41 -7.67
C VAL A 66 9.96 -7.37 -8.31
N LEU A 67 9.28 -8.16 -7.47
CA LEU A 67 8.02 -8.80 -7.80
C LEU A 67 6.91 -7.86 -7.31
N ALA A 68 6.26 -7.17 -8.24
CA ALA A 68 5.23 -6.19 -7.94
C ALA A 68 3.85 -6.86 -7.92
N THR A 69 3.11 -6.72 -6.81
CA THR A 69 1.82 -7.39 -6.65
C THR A 69 0.72 -6.43 -6.20
N ASP A 70 -0.49 -6.66 -6.70
CA ASP A 70 -1.68 -5.92 -6.30
C ASP A 70 -2.93 -6.81 -6.41
N ALA A 71 -3.96 -6.52 -5.63
CA ALA A 71 -5.24 -7.23 -5.74
C ALA A 71 -6.08 -6.75 -6.95
N SER A 72 -5.81 -5.54 -7.47
CA SER A 72 -6.54 -4.94 -8.61
C SER A 72 -5.84 -5.21 -9.94
N PRO A 73 -6.47 -5.97 -10.86
CA PRO A 73 -5.94 -6.13 -12.23
C PRO A 73 -5.81 -4.79 -12.97
N ALA A 74 -6.71 -3.83 -12.74
CA ALA A 74 -6.67 -2.51 -13.39
C ALA A 74 -5.45 -1.69 -12.96
N MET A 75 -5.02 -1.83 -11.69
CA MET A 75 -3.77 -1.26 -11.20
C MET A 75 -2.57 -1.89 -11.89
N LEU A 76 -2.52 -3.22 -11.95
CA LEU A 76 -1.42 -3.97 -12.57
C LEU A 76 -1.28 -3.67 -14.08
N ASP A 77 -2.38 -3.42 -14.79
CA ASP A 77 -2.32 -3.06 -16.21
C ASP A 77 -1.60 -1.73 -16.44
N LEU A 78 -1.79 -0.75 -15.55
CA LEU A 78 -1.04 0.51 -15.57
C LEU A 78 0.40 0.30 -15.12
N ALA A 79 0.62 -0.48 -14.05
CA ALA A 79 1.94 -0.74 -13.49
C ALA A 79 2.89 -1.39 -14.51
N ARG A 80 2.41 -2.35 -15.31
CA ARG A 80 3.21 -2.99 -16.38
C ARG A 80 3.74 -2.00 -17.41
N SER A 81 2.97 -0.97 -17.70
CA SER A 81 3.37 0.07 -18.65
C SER A 81 4.31 1.10 -18.02
N TYR A 82 4.12 1.40 -16.74
CA TYR A 82 4.83 2.46 -16.04
C TYR A 82 6.18 2.01 -15.45
N ALA A 83 6.27 0.79 -14.94
CA ALA A 83 7.48 0.20 -14.34
C ALA A 83 7.88 -1.10 -15.06
N PRO A 84 8.22 -1.04 -16.38
CA PRO A 84 8.43 -2.24 -17.21
C PRO A 84 9.63 -3.09 -16.75
N ASP A 85 10.53 -2.54 -15.94
CA ASP A 85 11.73 -3.21 -15.46
C ASP A 85 11.50 -4.06 -14.20
N ALA A 86 10.25 -4.14 -13.70
CA ALA A 86 9.91 -5.10 -12.65
C ALA A 86 10.10 -6.55 -13.14
N LEU A 87 10.57 -7.40 -12.23
CA LEU A 87 10.82 -8.82 -12.53
C LEU A 87 9.57 -9.53 -12.99
N GLU A 88 8.44 -9.26 -12.32
CA GLU A 88 7.14 -9.83 -12.60
C GLU A 88 6.03 -8.96 -11.98
N PHE A 89 4.82 -9.03 -12.57
CA PHE A 89 3.60 -8.46 -12.02
C PHE A 89 2.58 -9.56 -11.76
N GLY A 90 2.11 -9.69 -10.52
CA GLY A 90 1.18 -10.75 -10.10
C GLY A 90 -0.01 -10.24 -9.31
N VAL A 91 -1.16 -10.91 -9.47
CA VAL A 91 -2.28 -10.70 -8.53
C VAL A 91 -1.93 -11.39 -7.22
N LEU A 92 -2.09 -10.67 -6.10
CA LEU A 92 -1.89 -11.19 -4.76
C LEU A 92 -2.99 -10.64 -3.84
N VAL A 93 -3.80 -11.53 -3.30
CA VAL A 93 -4.88 -11.19 -2.36
C VAL A 93 -4.56 -11.80 -0.99
N LEU A 94 -4.15 -10.96 -0.06
CA LEU A 94 -3.79 -11.40 1.29
C LEU A 94 -5.02 -11.51 2.21
N PRO A 95 -5.02 -12.49 3.13
CA PRO A 95 -4.00 -13.52 3.36
C PRO A 95 -4.21 -14.83 2.57
N ASP A 96 -5.14 -14.85 1.60
CA ASP A 96 -5.56 -16.07 0.90
C ASP A 96 -4.46 -16.62 -0.01
N ASP A 97 -3.69 -15.73 -0.64
CA ASP A 97 -2.56 -16.10 -1.48
C ASP A 97 -1.25 -16.13 -0.68
N PRO A 98 -0.35 -17.09 -0.95
CA PRO A 98 0.94 -17.15 -0.28
C PRO A 98 1.88 -16.04 -0.76
N VAL A 99 2.48 -15.30 0.16
CA VAL A 99 3.58 -14.37 -0.15
C VAL A 99 4.83 -15.18 -0.52
N PRO A 100 5.45 -14.95 -1.70
CA PRO A 100 6.67 -15.64 -2.07
C PRO A 100 7.82 -15.36 -1.09
N GLU A 101 8.65 -16.38 -0.83
CA GLU A 101 9.83 -16.22 0.04
C GLU A 101 10.80 -15.19 -0.56
N CYS A 102 11.16 -14.15 0.21
CA CYS A 102 11.86 -12.98 -0.28
C CYS A 102 12.86 -12.41 0.73
N ASP A 103 13.63 -11.42 0.27
CA ASP A 103 14.59 -10.68 1.08
C ASP A 103 14.00 -9.38 1.64
N ALA A 104 12.94 -8.88 1.02
CA ALA A 104 12.15 -7.77 1.56
C ALA A 104 10.69 -7.87 1.15
N VAL A 105 9.80 -7.38 2.03
CA VAL A 105 8.42 -7.05 1.71
C VAL A 105 8.25 -5.55 1.90
N VAL A 106 7.70 -4.87 0.88
CA VAL A 106 7.41 -3.44 0.91
C VAL A 106 5.93 -3.23 0.62
N SER A 107 5.28 -2.32 1.36
CA SER A 107 3.90 -1.92 1.11
C SER A 107 3.69 -0.48 1.53
N THR A 108 3.26 0.40 0.64
CA THR A 108 3.04 1.83 0.91
C THR A 108 1.66 2.29 0.51
N GLY A 109 1.25 3.46 1.03
CA GLY A 109 -0.07 4.00 0.78
C GLY A 109 -1.18 3.20 1.49
N HIS A 110 -0.89 2.64 2.65
CA HIS A 110 -1.77 1.81 3.49
C HIS A 110 -2.49 0.67 2.73
N ALA A 111 -1.83 0.09 1.72
CA ALA A 111 -2.45 -0.92 0.87
C ALA A 111 -2.99 -2.13 1.66
N LEU A 112 -2.32 -2.53 2.74
CA LEU A 112 -2.78 -3.61 3.63
C LEU A 112 -4.03 -3.27 4.46
N SER A 113 -4.39 -1.99 4.58
CA SER A 113 -5.62 -1.59 5.28
C SER A 113 -6.91 -1.87 4.49
N TYR A 114 -6.80 -2.23 3.19
CA TYR A 114 -7.93 -2.59 2.33
C TYR A 114 -8.37 -4.05 2.49
N VAL A 115 -8.65 -4.46 3.71
CA VAL A 115 -9.12 -5.80 4.06
C VAL A 115 -10.45 -5.71 4.82
N PRO A 116 -11.24 -6.80 4.89
CA PRO A 116 -12.58 -6.74 5.48
C PRO A 116 -12.59 -6.50 6.98
N ASP A 117 -11.56 -6.92 7.71
CA ASP A 117 -11.51 -6.80 9.17
C ASP A 117 -10.06 -6.89 9.70
N ARG A 118 -9.94 -6.58 11.00
CA ARG A 118 -8.68 -6.61 11.72
C ARG A 118 -8.02 -7.99 11.74
N ALA A 119 -8.78 -9.07 11.87
CA ALA A 119 -8.21 -10.43 11.90
C ALA A 119 -7.55 -10.77 10.55
N THR A 120 -8.16 -10.35 9.45
CA THR A 120 -7.61 -10.48 8.11
C THR A 120 -6.33 -9.66 7.95
N LEU A 121 -6.28 -8.42 8.47
CA LEU A 121 -5.08 -7.59 8.46
C LEU A 121 -3.95 -8.23 9.27
N GLU A 122 -4.22 -8.71 10.48
CA GLU A 122 -3.24 -9.42 11.31
C GLU A 122 -2.68 -10.65 10.59
N ALA A 123 -3.54 -11.45 9.95
CA ALA A 123 -3.12 -12.62 9.17
C ALA A 123 -2.25 -12.24 7.96
N ALA A 124 -2.58 -11.14 7.25
CA ALA A 124 -1.78 -10.61 6.16
C ALA A 124 -0.38 -10.16 6.61
N LEU A 125 -0.30 -9.45 7.75
CA LEU A 125 0.96 -9.03 8.35
C LEU A 125 1.84 -10.23 8.73
N VAL A 126 1.24 -11.27 9.32
CA VAL A 126 1.93 -12.53 9.65
C VAL A 126 2.43 -13.24 8.39
N ALA A 127 1.63 -13.29 7.32
CA ALA A 127 2.04 -13.87 6.05
C ALA A 127 3.25 -13.14 5.46
N CYS A 128 3.23 -11.80 5.45
CA CYS A 128 4.36 -10.97 5.03
C CYS A 128 5.63 -11.23 5.89
N ALA A 129 5.45 -11.28 7.21
CA ALA A 129 6.56 -11.57 8.12
C ALA A 129 7.20 -12.92 7.83
N ARG A 130 6.40 -13.98 7.68
CA ARG A 130 6.87 -15.36 7.46
C ARG A 130 7.57 -15.55 6.13
N ALA A 131 7.25 -14.76 5.12
CA ALA A 131 7.90 -14.79 3.82
C ALA A 131 9.36 -14.29 3.83
N LEU A 132 9.76 -13.56 4.88
CA LEU A 132 11.11 -13.00 4.96
C LEU A 132 12.16 -14.07 5.23
N ARG A 133 13.20 -14.08 4.40
CA ARG A 133 14.44 -14.84 4.65
C ARG A 133 15.23 -14.26 5.83
N PRO A 134 16.16 -15.02 6.43
CA PRO A 134 17.10 -14.48 7.42
C PRO A 134 17.83 -13.24 6.90
N GLY A 135 17.83 -12.16 7.67
CA GLY A 135 18.33 -10.85 7.26
C GLY A 135 17.36 -10.05 6.37
N GLY A 136 16.12 -10.51 6.23
CA GLY A 136 15.08 -9.82 5.46
C GLY A 136 14.47 -8.61 6.19
N VAL A 137 13.85 -7.73 5.41
CA VAL A 137 13.24 -6.47 5.85
C VAL A 137 11.77 -6.43 5.46
N LEU A 138 10.91 -6.03 6.41
CA LEU A 138 9.53 -5.61 6.18
C LEU A 138 9.48 -4.09 6.34
N ALA A 139 8.98 -3.37 5.33
CA ALA A 139 8.79 -1.92 5.38
C ALA A 139 7.40 -1.58 4.85
N LEU A 140 6.52 -1.08 5.72
CA LEU A 140 5.14 -0.79 5.35
C LEU A 140 4.57 0.39 6.14
N ASP A 141 3.50 0.98 5.63
CA ASP A 141 2.67 1.93 6.36
C ASP A 141 1.24 1.41 6.53
N LEU A 142 0.61 1.81 7.63
CA LEU A 142 -0.73 1.41 8.03
C LEU A 142 -1.53 2.61 8.52
N GLU A 143 -2.84 2.58 8.32
CA GLU A 143 -3.77 3.50 8.95
C GLU A 143 -3.85 3.21 10.46
N ASP A 144 -3.44 4.18 11.28
CA ASP A 144 -3.41 4.01 12.73
C ASP A 144 -4.75 4.38 13.39
N LEU A 145 -5.18 3.57 14.35
CA LEU A 145 -6.45 3.73 15.05
C LEU A 145 -6.55 5.07 15.78
N THR A 146 -5.45 5.62 16.29
CA THR A 146 -5.43 6.90 17.01
C THR A 146 -5.81 8.09 16.15
N THR A 147 -5.74 7.95 14.83
CA THR A 147 -6.02 9.02 13.88
C THR A 147 -7.46 9.06 13.40
N ARG A 148 -8.30 8.09 13.80
CA ARG A 148 -9.66 7.92 13.33
C ARG A 148 -10.50 9.21 13.38
N ASP A 149 -10.52 9.88 14.53
CA ASP A 149 -11.36 11.05 14.72
C ASP A 149 -10.90 12.23 13.84
N ALA A 150 -9.58 12.39 13.64
CA ALA A 150 -9.02 13.36 12.71
C ALA A 150 -9.39 13.02 11.25
N GLN A 151 -9.34 11.75 10.86
CA GLN A 151 -9.77 11.30 9.53
C GLN A 151 -11.25 11.60 9.29
N MET A 152 -12.11 11.31 10.29
CA MET A 152 -13.56 11.52 10.18
C MET A 152 -13.95 13.00 10.19
N ALA A 153 -13.16 13.87 10.80
CA ALA A 153 -13.40 15.30 10.83
C ALA A 153 -13.07 16.02 9.50
N ARG A 154 -12.40 15.35 8.56
CA ARG A 154 -12.03 15.97 7.28
C ARG A 154 -13.27 16.24 6.42
N PRO A 155 -13.41 17.45 5.86
CA PRO A 155 -14.51 17.74 4.93
C PRO A 155 -14.35 16.95 3.62
N PRO A 156 -15.39 16.87 2.80
CA PRO A 156 -15.30 16.37 1.45
C PRO A 156 -14.14 17.05 0.70
N THR A 157 -13.23 16.27 0.15
CA THR A 157 -12.00 16.78 -0.47
C THR A 157 -12.08 16.59 -1.98
N PRO A 158 -12.10 17.69 -2.76
CA PRO A 158 -12.00 17.62 -4.21
C PRO A 158 -10.54 17.54 -4.68
N TRP A 159 -10.32 16.70 -5.69
CA TRP A 159 -9.08 16.61 -6.44
C TRP A 159 -9.39 16.83 -7.92
N LEU A 160 -8.55 17.59 -8.60
CA LEU A 160 -8.80 18.00 -9.98
C LEU A 160 -7.57 17.69 -10.84
N GLY A 161 -7.80 17.05 -11.98
CA GLY A 161 -6.86 16.93 -13.08
C GLY A 161 -7.39 17.64 -14.33
N ASP A 162 -6.68 17.52 -15.45
CA ASP A 162 -7.03 18.21 -16.69
C ASP A 162 -8.37 17.71 -17.28
N ASP A 163 -8.66 16.43 -17.15
CA ASP A 163 -9.83 15.77 -17.72
C ASP A 163 -10.58 14.88 -16.72
N TRP A 164 -10.29 15.01 -15.44
CA TRP A 164 -10.96 14.29 -14.37
C TRP A 164 -11.17 15.14 -13.10
N ALA A 165 -12.13 14.72 -12.30
CA ALA A 165 -12.29 15.18 -10.92
C ALA A 165 -12.61 14.00 -10.01
N LEU A 166 -12.14 14.06 -8.77
CA LEU A 166 -12.44 13.12 -7.69
C LEU A 166 -12.93 13.88 -6.48
N ILE A 167 -14.05 13.46 -5.90
CA ILE A 167 -14.52 13.93 -4.61
C ILE A 167 -14.43 12.76 -3.64
N THR A 168 -13.68 12.95 -2.55
CA THR A 168 -13.53 11.96 -1.49
C THR A 168 -14.26 12.42 -0.24
N GLU A 169 -15.22 11.64 0.21
CA GLU A 169 -15.90 11.78 1.50
C GLU A 169 -15.51 10.60 2.40
N ARG A 170 -15.73 10.74 3.71
CA ARG A 170 -15.46 9.69 4.69
C ARG A 170 -16.70 9.35 5.46
N ALA A 171 -16.87 8.05 5.76
CA ALA A 171 -17.91 7.51 6.62
C ALA A 171 -17.31 6.44 7.52
N SER A 172 -17.91 6.21 8.69
CA SER A 172 -17.50 5.12 9.58
C SER A 172 -18.75 4.54 10.23
N ASP A 173 -18.84 3.23 10.22
CA ASP A 173 -19.91 2.43 10.84
C ASP A 173 -19.37 1.54 11.98
N ALA A 174 -18.03 1.53 12.20
CA ALA A 174 -17.36 0.80 13.28
C ALA A 174 -16.16 1.58 13.83
N PRO A 175 -15.76 1.36 15.10
CA PRO A 175 -14.69 2.12 15.75
C PRO A 175 -13.29 1.91 15.11
N ASP A 176 -13.07 0.77 14.47
CA ASP A 176 -11.82 0.37 13.83
C ASP A 176 -11.88 0.38 12.29
N HIS A 177 -12.89 1.05 11.73
CA HIS A 177 -13.07 1.16 10.28
C HIS A 177 -13.42 2.58 9.87
N PHE A 178 -12.98 2.95 8.68
CA PHE A 178 -13.59 4.04 7.93
C PHE A 178 -13.69 3.69 6.44
N ALA A 179 -14.67 4.26 5.78
CA ALA A 179 -14.83 4.14 4.35
C ALA A 179 -14.50 5.46 3.65
N ARG A 180 -13.78 5.39 2.54
CA ARG A 180 -13.68 6.47 1.57
C ARG A 180 -14.77 6.28 0.51
N LEU A 181 -15.64 7.27 0.41
CA LEU A 181 -16.69 7.34 -0.60
C LEU A 181 -16.17 8.23 -1.72
N MET A 182 -15.82 7.63 -2.86
CA MET A 182 -15.11 8.30 -3.94
C MET A 182 -16.02 8.46 -5.15
N THR A 183 -16.39 9.70 -5.46
CA THR A 183 -17.12 10.03 -6.69
C THR A 183 -16.14 10.57 -7.72
N THR A 184 -16.03 9.88 -8.84
CA THR A 184 -15.17 10.26 -9.97
C THR A 184 -15.99 10.89 -11.09
N PHE A 185 -15.38 11.83 -11.82
CA PHE A 185 -15.88 12.41 -13.05
C PHE A 185 -14.74 12.34 -14.09
N MET A 186 -14.95 11.59 -15.16
CA MET A 186 -13.99 11.45 -16.25
C MET A 186 -14.52 12.13 -17.49
N ARG A 187 -13.73 13.02 -18.12
CA ARG A 187 -14.12 13.68 -19.36
C ARG A 187 -14.04 12.71 -20.53
N ARG A 188 -15.12 12.61 -21.27
CA ARG A 188 -15.24 11.81 -22.48
C ARG A 188 -14.76 12.59 -23.71
N PRO A 189 -14.45 11.91 -24.84
CA PRO A 189 -14.06 12.57 -26.08
C PRO A 189 -15.11 13.55 -26.63
N ASP A 190 -16.40 13.32 -26.33
CA ASP A 190 -17.50 14.22 -26.71
C ASP A 190 -17.64 15.45 -25.80
N GLY A 191 -16.77 15.59 -24.79
CA GLY A 191 -16.77 16.67 -23.81
C GLY A 191 -17.70 16.49 -22.62
N ALA A 192 -18.55 15.46 -22.63
CA ALA A 192 -19.38 15.12 -21.47
C ALA A 192 -18.52 14.46 -20.37
N TYR A 193 -19.05 14.45 -19.14
CA TYR A 193 -18.40 13.77 -18.03
C TYR A 193 -19.17 12.50 -17.66
N GLU A 194 -18.44 11.40 -17.52
CA GLU A 194 -18.94 10.16 -16.97
C GLU A 194 -18.71 10.15 -15.45
N ARG A 195 -19.77 9.88 -14.68
CA ARG A 195 -19.71 9.78 -13.24
C ARG A 195 -19.50 8.32 -12.82
N GLY A 196 -18.47 8.07 -12.02
CA GLY A 196 -18.26 6.81 -11.31
C GLY A 196 -18.43 6.98 -9.79
N PHE A 197 -18.52 5.85 -9.09
CA PHE A 197 -18.51 5.83 -7.63
C PHE A 197 -17.87 4.53 -7.15
N GLU A 198 -16.99 4.67 -6.14
CA GLU A 198 -16.42 3.54 -5.40
C GLU A 198 -16.48 3.81 -3.90
N ARG A 199 -16.73 2.76 -3.12
CA ARG A 199 -16.57 2.75 -1.67
C ARG A 199 -15.35 1.89 -1.35
N HIS A 200 -14.38 2.45 -0.66
CA HIS A 200 -13.21 1.74 -0.18
C HIS A 200 -13.22 1.70 1.34
N ASP A 201 -13.40 0.50 1.89
CA ASP A 201 -13.33 0.26 3.32
C ASP A 201 -11.88 0.06 3.76
N ASN A 202 -11.50 0.66 4.89
CA ASN A 202 -10.15 0.60 5.44
C ASN A 202 -10.22 0.22 6.92
N VAL A 203 -9.38 -0.74 7.30
CA VAL A 203 -9.20 -1.14 8.69
C VAL A 203 -8.16 -0.23 9.33
N LEU A 204 -8.52 0.28 10.52
CA LEU A 204 -7.61 0.99 11.41
C LEU A 204 -7.07 0.02 12.46
N ILE A 205 -5.78 0.08 12.75
CA ILE A 205 -5.15 -0.80 13.73
C ILE A 205 -4.25 0.00 14.68
N ASP A 206 -4.22 -0.38 15.94
CA ASP A 206 -3.23 0.15 16.89
C ASP A 206 -1.86 -0.42 16.54
N VAL A 207 -1.04 0.38 15.87
CA VAL A 207 0.26 -0.07 15.34
C VAL A 207 1.22 -0.40 16.48
N GLU A 208 1.29 0.42 17.55
CA GLU A 208 2.18 0.16 18.67
C GLU A 208 1.67 -0.98 19.57
N GLY A 209 0.37 -1.00 19.87
CA GLY A 209 -0.19 -1.96 20.83
C GLY A 209 -0.49 -3.33 20.23
N VAL A 210 -0.63 -3.44 18.91
CA VAL A 210 -1.05 -4.68 18.24
C VAL A 210 -0.02 -5.14 17.21
N VAL A 211 0.34 -4.27 16.23
CA VAL A 211 1.20 -4.70 15.12
C VAL A 211 2.62 -5.00 15.59
N ARG A 212 3.20 -4.14 16.46
CA ARG A 212 4.54 -4.38 17.01
C ARG A 212 4.63 -5.75 17.69
N PRO A 213 3.84 -6.07 18.74
CA PRO A 213 3.95 -7.37 19.41
C PRO A 213 3.60 -8.55 18.50
N LEU A 214 2.70 -8.38 17.53
CA LEU A 214 2.38 -9.40 16.54
C LEU A 214 3.61 -9.79 15.71
N LEU A 215 4.34 -8.82 15.19
CA LEU A 215 5.53 -9.06 14.36
C LEU A 215 6.73 -9.52 15.22
N GLU A 216 6.85 -9.05 16.45
CA GLU A 216 7.87 -9.54 17.40
C GLU A 216 7.65 -11.01 17.75
N ALA A 217 6.38 -11.47 17.86
CA ALA A 217 6.05 -12.88 18.06
C ALA A 217 6.46 -13.77 16.86
N GLU A 218 6.54 -13.20 15.66
CA GLU A 218 7.09 -13.88 14.46
C GLU A 218 8.63 -13.82 14.39
N GLY A 219 9.30 -13.32 15.45
CA GLY A 219 10.76 -13.27 15.57
C GLY A 219 11.43 -12.11 14.82
N LEU A 220 10.71 -11.02 14.63
CA LEU A 220 11.25 -9.79 14.03
C LEU A 220 11.64 -8.78 15.10
N THR A 221 12.62 -7.94 14.81
CA THR A 221 12.87 -6.70 15.57
C THR A 221 12.07 -5.59 14.87
N VAL A 222 11.25 -4.85 15.62
CA VAL A 222 10.28 -3.92 15.08
C VAL A 222 10.57 -2.48 15.52
N GLU A 223 10.60 -1.57 14.55
CA GLU A 223 10.65 -0.13 14.74
C GLU A 223 9.35 0.47 14.18
N VAL A 224 8.73 1.38 14.93
CA VAL A 224 7.53 2.11 14.50
C VAL A 224 7.86 3.59 14.50
N GLY A 225 7.41 4.29 13.46
CA GLY A 225 7.69 5.71 13.26
C GLY A 225 6.63 6.40 12.41
N LEU A 226 6.92 7.65 12.05
CA LEU A 226 6.05 8.46 11.21
C LEU A 226 6.55 8.55 9.76
N SER A 227 7.74 8.04 9.46
CA SER A 227 8.35 8.11 8.13
C SER A 227 9.32 6.95 7.93
N PHE A 228 9.63 6.61 6.68
CA PHE A 228 10.69 5.64 6.33
C PHE A 228 12.09 6.25 6.40
N GLY A 229 12.19 7.58 6.30
CA GLY A 229 13.42 8.38 6.36
C GLY A 229 13.12 9.78 6.88
N ASP A 230 13.47 10.81 6.13
CA ASP A 230 13.30 12.22 6.49
C ASP A 230 12.02 12.85 5.92
N GLU A 231 11.20 12.08 5.19
CA GLU A 231 9.97 12.58 4.58
C GLU A 231 8.89 12.89 5.63
N THR A 232 7.99 13.80 5.27
CA THR A 232 6.72 13.99 5.98
C THR A 232 5.70 13.03 5.38
N ASN A 233 5.32 12.00 6.13
CA ASN A 233 4.31 11.05 5.71
C ASN A 233 2.89 11.66 5.71
N MET A 234 1.95 11.01 5.04
CA MET A 234 0.54 11.40 5.10
C MET A 234 0.03 11.28 6.54
N GLU A 235 -0.72 12.30 6.96
CA GLU A 235 -1.36 12.29 8.29
C GLU A 235 -2.29 11.07 8.43
N GLY A 236 -2.12 10.32 9.50
CA GLY A 236 -2.88 9.11 9.78
C GLY A 236 -2.13 7.82 9.52
N LEU A 237 -0.99 7.88 8.85
CA LEU A 237 -0.17 6.71 8.60
C LEU A 237 0.94 6.57 9.66
N MET A 238 1.10 5.34 10.13
CA MET A 238 2.26 4.91 10.91
C MET A 238 3.11 3.97 10.06
N VAL A 239 4.42 4.17 10.12
CA VAL A 239 5.41 3.34 9.43
C VAL A 239 5.88 2.23 10.36
N VAL A 240 5.98 1.03 9.80
CA VAL A 240 6.54 -0.15 10.47
C VAL A 240 7.73 -0.64 9.67
N VAL A 241 8.89 -0.67 10.29
CA VAL A 241 10.09 -1.31 9.77
C VAL A 241 10.43 -2.49 10.66
N ALA A 242 10.41 -3.70 10.11
CA ALA A 242 10.73 -4.90 10.88
C ALA A 242 11.84 -5.72 10.19
N ARG A 243 12.71 -6.35 10.97
CA ARG A 243 13.88 -7.06 10.47
C ARG A 243 13.95 -8.47 11.04
N ARG A 244 14.13 -9.46 10.16
CA ARG A 244 14.45 -10.82 10.56
C ARG A 244 15.95 -10.95 10.81
N GLN A 245 16.32 -11.47 11.96
CA GLN A 245 17.75 -11.66 12.27
C GLN A 245 18.42 -12.62 11.27
N ARG A 246 19.68 -12.36 10.96
CA ARG A 246 20.51 -13.30 10.20
C ARG A 246 20.77 -14.54 11.06
N ARG A 247 20.68 -15.71 10.46
CA ARG A 247 21.17 -16.92 11.15
C ARG A 247 22.69 -16.79 11.32
N SER A 248 23.15 -16.90 12.57
CA SER A 248 24.58 -16.99 12.93
C SER A 248 25.23 -18.23 12.32
#